data_82469c9edb71be03adf206701eefab3b
#
_entry.id   82469c9edb71be03adf206701eefab3b
#
_cell.length_a   1.000
_cell.length_b   1.000
_cell.length_c   1.000
_cell.angle_alpha   90.00
_cell.angle_beta   90.00
_cell.angle_gamma   90.00
#
_symmetry.space_group_name_H-M   'P 1'
#
loop_
_entity.id
_entity.type
_entity.pdbx_description
1 polymer ?
#
loop_
_entity_poly.entity_id
_entity_poly.type
_entity_poly.pdbx_seq_one_letter_code
_entity_poly.pdbx_strand_id
1 'polypeptide(L)'
;MTDLLDTSVLVRYLTLDPPDQGARAQALIDGGSDLAIPVVALAETEYVLTRLYGLENAAAVDVLVALLGRTNLRPFEIQKGLAVEALLLSRPSGRVSFADALMWAAARGSGAGRVFTFDERFPAMEIERQLL
;
A
#
# COMPACT_ATOMS: atom_id res chain seq x y z
N MET A 1 -15.75 -14.61 -7.43
CA MET A 1 -15.60 -13.98 -6.12
C MET A 1 -14.14 -13.67 -5.89
N THR A 2 -13.85 -12.50 -5.34
CA THR A 2 -12.46 -12.08 -5.07
C THR A 2 -12.11 -12.39 -3.63
N ASP A 3 -10.99 -13.07 -3.44
CA ASP A 3 -10.49 -13.33 -2.09
C ASP A 3 -9.58 -12.19 -1.65
N LEU A 4 -9.84 -11.67 -0.47
CA LEU A 4 -9.11 -10.53 0.07
C LEU A 4 -8.14 -10.98 1.16
N LEU A 5 -7.01 -10.27 1.25
CA LEU A 5 -6.03 -10.47 2.32
C LEU A 5 -6.19 -9.41 3.39
N ASP A 6 -6.26 -9.85 4.63
CA ASP A 6 -6.20 -8.96 5.78
C ASP A 6 -4.76 -8.52 6.04
N THR A 7 -4.60 -7.38 6.68
CA THR A 7 -3.29 -6.85 7.07
C THR A 7 -2.45 -7.88 7.83
N SER A 8 -3.08 -8.65 8.72
CA SER A 8 -2.35 -9.65 9.52
C SER A 8 -1.68 -10.70 8.64
N VAL A 9 -2.31 -11.11 7.54
CA VAL A 9 -1.72 -12.07 6.62
C VAL A 9 -0.50 -11.47 5.92
N LEU A 10 -0.61 -10.22 5.46
CA LEU A 10 0.50 -9.54 4.81
C LEU A 10 1.69 -9.36 5.76
N VAL A 11 1.44 -8.91 6.97
CA VAL A 11 2.51 -8.70 7.95
C VAL A 11 3.20 -10.02 8.29
N ARG A 12 2.46 -11.09 8.50
CA ARG A 12 3.05 -12.40 8.80
C ARG A 12 3.82 -12.98 7.62
N TYR A 13 3.31 -12.76 6.42
CA TYR A 13 4.03 -13.16 5.21
C TYR A 13 5.38 -12.45 5.10
N LEU A 14 5.39 -11.13 5.35
CA LEU A 14 6.60 -10.31 5.18
C LEU A 14 7.61 -10.47 6.32
N THR A 15 7.13 -10.74 7.53
CA THR A 15 7.99 -10.79 8.72
C THR A 15 8.26 -12.21 9.23
N LEU A 16 7.42 -13.18 8.85
CA LEU A 16 7.42 -14.54 9.39
C LEU A 16 7.29 -14.59 10.92
N ASP A 17 6.56 -13.63 11.47
CA ASP A 17 6.40 -13.46 12.91
C ASP A 17 4.90 -13.43 13.27
N PRO A 18 4.41 -14.40 14.05
CA PRO A 18 5.11 -15.60 14.53
C PRO A 18 5.33 -16.63 13.41
N PRO A 19 6.34 -17.52 13.57
CA PRO A 19 6.75 -18.41 12.47
C PRO A 19 5.65 -19.33 11.92
N ASP A 20 4.80 -19.88 12.78
CA ASP A 20 3.73 -20.79 12.35
C ASP A 20 2.68 -20.06 11.50
N GLN A 21 2.29 -18.85 11.89
CA GLN A 21 1.37 -18.03 11.12
C GLN A 21 2.03 -17.52 9.83
N GLY A 22 3.31 -17.16 9.91
CA GLY A 22 4.10 -16.78 8.74
C GLY A 22 4.15 -17.89 7.70
N ALA A 23 4.35 -19.14 8.13
CA ALA A 23 4.36 -20.27 7.23
C ALA A 23 3.01 -20.49 6.54
N ARG A 24 1.91 -20.30 7.26
CA ARG A 24 0.56 -20.40 6.67
C ARG A 24 0.29 -19.29 5.69
N ALA A 25 0.73 -18.07 6.00
CA ALA A 25 0.61 -16.94 5.08
C ALA A 25 1.43 -17.19 3.80
N GLN A 26 2.65 -17.73 3.94
CA GLN A 26 3.47 -18.11 2.78
C GLN A 26 2.79 -19.18 1.92
N ALA A 27 2.22 -20.20 2.53
CA ALA A 27 1.54 -21.25 1.80
C ALA A 27 0.36 -20.69 0.98
N LEU A 28 -0.39 -19.75 1.54
CA LEU A 28 -1.50 -19.11 0.85
C LEU A 28 -1.01 -18.26 -0.33
N ILE A 29 -0.10 -17.35 -0.08
CA ILE A 29 0.33 -16.37 -1.08
C ILE A 29 1.19 -17.03 -2.16
N ASP A 30 2.13 -17.87 -1.76
CA ASP A 30 3.02 -18.55 -2.70
C ASP A 30 2.32 -19.70 -3.44
N GLY A 31 1.14 -20.10 -2.98
CA GLY A 31 0.33 -21.10 -3.65
C GLY A 31 -0.26 -20.68 -4.99
N GLY A 32 -0.17 -19.40 -5.34
CA GLY A 32 -0.55 -18.92 -6.67
C GLY A 32 -2.00 -18.57 -6.87
N SER A 33 -2.85 -18.67 -5.84
CA SER A 33 -4.25 -18.23 -5.93
C SER A 33 -4.33 -16.72 -6.18
N ASP A 34 -5.32 -16.30 -6.96
CA ASP A 34 -5.57 -14.87 -7.18
C ASP A 34 -6.11 -14.23 -5.91
N LEU A 35 -5.37 -13.26 -5.40
CA LEU A 35 -5.67 -12.60 -4.14
C LEU A 35 -5.62 -11.09 -4.33
N ALA A 36 -6.48 -10.37 -3.63
CA ALA A 36 -6.49 -8.92 -3.67
C ALA A 36 -6.25 -8.33 -2.29
N ILE A 37 -5.60 -7.18 -2.28
CA ILE A 37 -5.21 -6.48 -1.06
C ILE A 37 -6.03 -5.20 -0.98
N PRO A 38 -6.93 -5.06 0.01
CA PRO A 38 -7.64 -3.80 0.19
C PRO A 38 -6.68 -2.63 0.38
N VAL A 39 -7.03 -1.46 -0.15
CA VAL A 39 -6.17 -0.28 -0.05
C VAL A 39 -5.83 0.03 1.40
N VAL A 40 -6.80 -0.11 2.30
CA VAL A 40 -6.57 0.11 3.73
C VAL A 40 -5.54 -0.86 4.31
N ALA A 41 -5.52 -2.11 3.82
CA ALA A 41 -4.53 -3.09 4.27
C ALA A 41 -3.12 -2.74 3.78
N LEU A 42 -2.98 -2.18 2.58
CA LEU A 42 -1.69 -1.67 2.11
C LEU A 42 -1.17 -0.57 3.03
N ALA A 43 -2.01 0.42 3.33
CA ALA A 43 -1.62 1.53 4.20
C ALA A 43 -1.27 1.05 5.60
N GLU A 44 -2.06 0.15 6.15
CA GLU A 44 -1.85 -0.39 7.49
C GLU A 44 -0.59 -1.25 7.55
N THR A 45 -0.32 -2.03 6.51
CA THR A 45 0.91 -2.85 6.44
C THR A 45 2.15 -1.97 6.45
N GLU A 46 2.16 -0.90 5.65
CA GLU A 46 3.29 0.06 5.66
C GLU A 46 3.48 0.64 7.05
N TYR A 47 2.39 1.06 7.69
CA TYR A 47 2.44 1.60 9.05
C TYR A 47 3.04 0.59 10.05
N VAL A 48 2.59 -0.66 10.01
CA VAL A 48 3.08 -1.70 10.92
C VAL A 48 4.57 -1.98 10.69
N LEU A 49 4.99 -2.08 9.42
CA LEU A 49 6.39 -2.33 9.10
C LEU A 49 7.30 -1.21 9.60
N THR A 50 6.89 0.04 9.46
CA THR A 50 7.71 1.17 9.88
C THR A 50 7.63 1.43 11.38
N ARG A 51 6.44 1.38 11.96
CA ARG A 51 6.23 1.78 13.36
C ARG A 51 6.47 0.67 14.36
N LEU A 52 6.09 -0.57 14.04
CA LEU A 52 6.24 -1.68 14.97
C LEU A 52 7.50 -2.51 14.71
N TYR A 53 7.90 -2.67 13.45
CA TYR A 53 9.08 -3.45 13.10
C TYR A 53 10.30 -2.57 12.83
N GLY A 54 10.14 -1.26 12.83
CA GLY A 54 11.27 -0.33 12.75
C GLY A 54 11.95 -0.26 11.38
N LEU A 55 11.30 -0.70 10.30
CA LEU A 55 11.86 -0.54 8.96
C LEU A 55 11.90 0.95 8.59
N GLU A 56 12.95 1.33 7.89
CA GLU A 56 12.97 2.64 7.25
C GLU A 56 11.89 2.71 6.18
N ASN A 57 11.36 3.90 5.94
CA ASN A 57 10.28 4.10 4.98
C ASN A 57 10.63 3.55 3.59
N ALA A 58 11.82 3.83 3.09
CA ALA A 58 12.24 3.33 1.78
C ALA A 58 12.26 1.80 1.74
N ALA A 59 12.72 1.15 2.80
CA ALA A 59 12.75 -0.30 2.88
C ALA A 59 11.33 -0.89 2.89
N ALA A 60 10.42 -0.30 3.65
CA ALA A 60 9.02 -0.73 3.67
C ALA A 60 8.36 -0.56 2.30
N VAL A 61 8.61 0.56 1.63
CA VAL A 61 8.11 0.79 0.27
C VAL A 61 8.64 -0.25 -0.71
N ASP A 62 9.94 -0.53 -0.67
CA ASP A 62 10.55 -1.51 -1.57
C ASP A 62 9.96 -2.91 -1.37
N VAL A 63 9.70 -3.30 -0.13
CA VAL A 63 9.05 -4.58 0.20
C VAL A 63 7.63 -4.64 -0.39
N LEU A 64 6.86 -3.57 -0.27
CA LEU A 64 5.49 -3.52 -0.79
C LEU A 64 5.46 -3.46 -2.32
N VAL A 65 6.40 -2.77 -2.94
CA VAL A 65 6.53 -2.78 -4.41
C VAL A 65 6.83 -4.19 -4.89
N ALA A 66 7.75 -4.90 -4.24
CA ALA A 66 8.06 -6.29 -4.58
C ALA A 66 6.84 -7.20 -4.39
N LEU A 67 6.08 -6.99 -3.33
CA LEU A 67 4.85 -7.74 -3.07
C LEU A 67 3.84 -7.56 -4.20
N LEU A 68 3.61 -6.32 -4.63
CA LEU A 68 2.70 -6.02 -5.74
C LEU A 68 3.25 -6.46 -7.10
N GLY A 69 4.54 -6.76 -7.19
CA GLY A 69 5.15 -7.35 -8.37
C GLY A 69 4.75 -8.79 -8.63
N ARG A 70 4.15 -9.48 -7.66
CA ARG A 70 3.69 -10.85 -7.85
C ARG A 70 2.45 -10.86 -8.75
N THR A 71 2.41 -11.79 -9.68
CA THR A 71 1.33 -11.85 -10.67
C THR A 71 -0.03 -12.23 -10.07
N ASN A 72 -0.02 -12.94 -8.94
CA ASN A 72 -1.24 -13.38 -8.27
C ASN A 72 -1.76 -12.42 -7.21
N LEU A 73 -1.08 -11.29 -6.99
CA LEU A 73 -1.49 -10.28 -6.03
C LEU A 73 -1.84 -8.98 -6.75
N ARG A 74 -2.92 -8.35 -6.33
CA ARG A 74 -3.31 -7.04 -6.85
C ARG A 74 -3.99 -6.23 -5.77
N PRO A 75 -3.91 -4.88 -5.84
CA PRO A 75 -4.71 -4.06 -4.95
C PRO A 75 -6.20 -4.22 -5.28
N PHE A 76 -7.03 -4.11 -4.27
CA PHE A 76 -8.47 -4.00 -4.45
C PHE A 76 -8.86 -2.53 -4.44
N GLU A 77 -9.80 -2.12 -5.30
CA GLU A 77 -10.34 -0.75 -5.40
C GLU A 77 -9.42 0.28 -6.07
N ILE A 78 -8.19 -0.08 -6.39
CA ILE A 78 -7.25 0.79 -7.10
C ILE A 78 -6.44 -0.05 -8.07
N GLN A 79 -6.10 0.53 -9.22
CA GLN A 79 -5.25 -0.17 -10.19
C GLN A 79 -3.84 -0.34 -9.64
N LYS A 80 -3.21 -1.48 -9.96
CA LYS A 80 -1.88 -1.82 -9.46
C LYS A 80 -0.85 -0.74 -9.80
N GLY A 81 -0.88 -0.20 -11.02
CA GLY A 81 0.05 0.86 -11.43
C GLY A 81 -0.05 2.10 -10.56
N LEU A 82 -1.27 2.49 -10.18
CA LEU A 82 -1.49 3.64 -9.30
C LEU A 82 -1.01 3.37 -7.89
N ALA A 83 -1.21 2.16 -7.37
CA ALA A 83 -0.70 1.80 -6.05
C ALA A 83 0.83 1.84 -6.01
N VAL A 84 1.49 1.35 -7.07
CA VAL A 84 2.94 1.40 -7.18
C VAL A 84 3.42 2.86 -7.28
N GLU A 85 2.76 3.70 -8.07
CA GLU A 85 3.09 5.13 -8.13
C GLU A 85 2.96 5.79 -6.74
N ALA A 86 1.90 5.46 -5.98
CA ALA A 86 1.73 6.00 -4.63
C ALA A 86 2.86 5.57 -3.70
N LEU A 87 3.28 4.32 -3.78
CA LEU A 87 4.41 3.81 -3.01
C LEU A 87 5.69 4.57 -3.35
N LEU A 88 5.99 4.71 -4.63
CA LEU A 88 7.18 5.41 -5.08
C LEU A 88 7.15 6.90 -4.72
N LEU A 89 5.98 7.53 -4.78
CA LEU A 89 5.82 8.93 -4.37
C LEU A 89 6.13 9.11 -2.88
N SER A 90 5.75 8.15 -2.05
CA SER A 90 5.98 8.21 -0.60
C SER A 90 7.35 7.70 -0.17
N ARG A 91 8.12 7.11 -1.10
CA ARG A 91 9.41 6.49 -0.77
C ARG A 91 10.41 7.46 -0.14
N PRO A 92 10.62 8.68 -0.67
CA PRO A 92 11.43 9.67 0.02
C PRO A 92 10.70 10.12 1.29
N SER A 93 11.25 9.82 2.44
CA SER A 93 10.60 10.15 3.71
C SER A 93 10.49 11.64 3.95
N GLY A 94 9.53 12.02 4.78
CA GLY A 94 9.42 13.36 5.35
C GLY A 94 8.49 14.33 4.65
N ARG A 95 7.99 14.03 3.46
CA ARG A 95 7.09 14.95 2.75
C ARG A 95 5.69 14.41 2.52
N VAL A 96 5.60 13.24 1.91
CA VAL A 96 4.31 12.65 1.54
C VAL A 96 4.21 11.30 2.23
N SER A 97 3.19 11.13 3.07
CA SER A 97 2.91 9.83 3.67
C SER A 97 2.34 8.89 2.63
N PHE A 98 2.48 7.58 2.85
CA PHE A 98 1.86 6.61 1.96
C PHE A 98 0.34 6.74 1.95
N ALA A 99 -0.27 7.05 3.09
CA ALA A 99 -1.72 7.27 3.16
C ALA A 99 -2.15 8.44 2.27
N ASP A 100 -1.44 9.57 2.32
CA ASP A 100 -1.72 10.72 1.45
C ASP A 100 -1.50 10.37 -0.02
N ALA A 101 -0.43 9.63 -0.33
CA ALA A 101 -0.14 9.18 -1.68
C ALA A 101 -1.25 8.28 -2.23
N LEU A 102 -1.83 7.41 -1.38
CA LEU A 102 -2.96 6.57 -1.77
C LEU A 102 -4.22 7.40 -2.05
N MET A 103 -4.49 8.43 -1.25
CA MET A 103 -5.62 9.33 -1.51
C MET A 103 -5.44 10.09 -2.83
N TRP A 104 -4.23 10.55 -3.11
CA TRP A 104 -3.88 11.16 -4.39
C TRP A 104 -4.12 10.17 -5.55
N ALA A 105 -3.66 8.95 -5.41
CA ALA A 105 -3.83 7.92 -6.45
C ALA A 105 -5.31 7.58 -6.66
N ALA A 106 -6.09 7.53 -5.59
CA ALA A 106 -7.54 7.32 -5.68
C ALA A 106 -8.23 8.46 -6.43
N ALA A 107 -7.83 9.71 -6.16
CA ALA A 107 -8.38 10.87 -6.86
C ALA A 107 -8.06 10.82 -8.36
N ARG A 108 -6.83 10.45 -8.72
CA ARG A 108 -6.44 10.29 -10.12
C ARG A 108 -7.20 9.17 -10.80
N GLY A 109 -7.29 8.02 -10.14
CA GLY A 109 -7.84 6.81 -10.75
C GLY A 109 -9.36 6.82 -10.87
N SER A 110 -10.05 7.55 -10.00
CA SER A 110 -11.51 7.58 -9.97
C SER A 110 -12.12 8.67 -10.86
N GLY A 111 -11.29 9.58 -11.38
CA GLY A 111 -11.78 10.75 -12.11
C GLY A 111 -12.32 11.86 -11.20
N ALA A 112 -12.14 11.75 -9.88
CA ALA A 112 -12.58 12.79 -8.94
C ALA A 112 -11.84 14.10 -9.17
N GLY A 113 -10.53 14.03 -9.35
CA GLY A 113 -9.73 15.16 -9.80
C GLY A 113 -9.44 16.24 -8.76
N ARG A 114 -10.16 16.29 -7.65
CA ARG A 114 -9.97 17.33 -6.63
C ARG A 114 -9.90 16.71 -5.24
N VAL A 115 -8.96 17.21 -4.42
CA VAL A 115 -8.86 16.86 -3.00
C VAL A 115 -8.88 18.14 -2.18
N PHE A 116 -9.78 18.22 -1.20
CA PHE A 116 -9.77 19.28 -0.21
C PHE A 116 -8.87 18.88 0.94
N THR A 117 -8.00 19.80 1.37
CA THR A 117 -7.02 19.51 2.43
C THR A 117 -6.60 20.81 3.12
N PHE A 118 -6.09 20.69 4.33
CA PHE A 118 -5.38 21.76 5.01
C PHE A 118 -3.87 21.65 4.84
N ASP A 119 -3.39 20.58 4.22
CA ASP A 119 -1.96 20.28 4.09
C ASP A 119 -1.41 20.82 2.77
N GLU A 120 -0.56 21.85 2.86
CA GLU A 120 0.10 22.44 1.69
C GLU A 120 1.02 21.45 0.97
N ARG A 121 1.41 20.36 1.64
CA ARG A 121 2.30 19.33 1.08
C ARG A 121 1.56 18.16 0.48
N PHE A 122 0.23 18.16 0.52
CA PHE A 122 -0.54 17.11 -0.13
C PHE A 122 -0.20 17.08 -1.62
N PRO A 123 0.01 15.88 -2.23
CA PRO A 123 0.41 15.80 -3.65
C PRO A 123 -0.62 16.45 -4.55
N ALA A 124 -0.16 17.25 -5.51
CA ALA A 124 -1.04 18.01 -6.40
C ALA A 124 -0.85 17.68 -7.89
N MET A 125 0.02 16.73 -8.22
CA MET A 125 0.29 16.36 -9.61
C MET A 125 -0.96 15.76 -10.27
N GLU A 126 -1.38 16.34 -11.39
CA GLU A 126 -2.50 15.85 -12.20
C GLU A 126 -3.85 15.78 -11.46
N ILE A 127 -3.95 16.41 -10.30
CA ILE A 127 -5.22 16.64 -9.59
C ILE A 127 -5.24 18.08 -9.10
N GLU A 128 -6.41 18.53 -8.69
CA GLU A 128 -6.55 19.85 -8.05
C GLU A 128 -6.48 19.66 -6.52
N ARG A 129 -5.51 20.34 -5.91
CA ARG A 129 -5.43 20.42 -4.46
C ARG A 129 -6.09 21.73 -4.04
N GLN A 130 -7.18 21.64 -3.31
CA GLN A 130 -7.91 22.80 -2.82
C GLN A 130 -7.64 22.95 -1.33
N LEU A 131 -6.84 23.96 -0.99
CA LEU A 131 -6.58 24.27 0.42
C LEU A 131 -7.78 24.99 1.03
N LEU A 132 -8.15 24.60 2.23
CA LEU A 132 -9.19 25.27 3.00
C LEU A 132 -8.63 26.33 3.93
#